data_a59e110526ce72a7e9e15488b1cd9a74
#
_entry.id   a59e110526ce72a7e9e15488b1cd9a74
#
_cell.length_a   1.000
_cell.length_b   1.000
_cell.length_c   1.000
_cell.angle_alpha   90.00
_cell.angle_beta   90.00
_cell.angle_gamma   90.00
#
_symmetry.space_group_name_H-M   'P 1'
#
loop_
_entity.id
_entity.type
_entity.pdbx_description
1 polymer ?
#
loop_
_entity_poly.entity_id
_entity_poly.type
_entity_poly.pdbx_seq_one_letter_code
_entity_poly.pdbx_strand_id
1 'polypeptide(L)'
;GDVYKRQVITLFVSKQDSAFGADSGDFSEVSRLHRWQINLATGQVSEEKVDDRPGDFGRVNDNFVGQPSQFGYLMALEGEGNSEEPVYGPKLYQYDLYNGQCKEHFLGDGTRGAEPVYAPVPGSDAENDGWVMCLVHNETNNKSKLLIIDADDFSAAPVASIELPYAVPYGAHGNWITDQQLR
;
A
#
# COMPACT_ATOMS: atom_id res chain seq x y z
N GLY A 1 7.17 -23.20 -25.89
CA GLY A 1 5.94 -23.10 -26.63
C GLY A 1 4.72 -22.60 -25.91
N ASP A 2 4.74 -21.79 -24.83
CA ASP A 2 3.51 -21.37 -24.17
C ASP A 2 3.49 -19.91 -23.68
N VAL A 3 4.30 -19.07 -24.28
CA VAL A 3 4.36 -17.62 -23.97
C VAL A 3 3.06 -16.88 -24.39
N TYR A 4 2.24 -17.46 -25.23
CA TYR A 4 1.03 -16.82 -25.77
C TYR A 4 -0.28 -17.16 -25.01
N LYS A 5 -0.26 -17.93 -23.92
CA LYS A 5 -1.49 -18.32 -23.22
C LYS A 5 -1.91 -17.40 -22.07
N ARG A 6 -1.06 -16.51 -21.59
CA ARG A 6 -1.44 -15.50 -20.59
C ARG A 6 -1.73 -14.17 -21.28
N GLN A 7 -2.92 -14.08 -21.88
CA GLN A 7 -3.35 -12.87 -22.57
C GLN A 7 -4.10 -11.89 -21.66
N VAL A 8 -4.00 -12.05 -20.34
CA VAL A 8 -4.67 -11.17 -19.38
C VAL A 8 -3.62 -10.47 -18.54
N ILE A 9 -3.64 -9.15 -18.56
CA ILE A 9 -2.91 -8.31 -17.61
C ILE A 9 -3.84 -8.05 -16.44
N THR A 10 -3.35 -8.30 -15.22
CA THR A 10 -4.07 -7.96 -13.98
C THR A 10 -3.35 -6.80 -13.30
N LEU A 11 -4.11 -5.77 -12.97
CA LEU A 11 -3.65 -4.60 -12.23
C LEU A 11 -4.45 -4.49 -10.93
N PHE A 12 -3.77 -4.20 -9.83
CA PHE A 12 -4.38 -3.78 -8.58
C PHE A 12 -4.15 -2.29 -8.42
N VAL A 13 -5.21 -1.56 -8.15
CA VAL A 13 -5.19 -0.10 -8.14
C VAL A 13 -6.00 0.44 -6.95
N SER A 14 -5.51 1.49 -6.32
CA SER A 14 -6.32 2.32 -5.44
C SER A 14 -7.15 3.25 -6.30
N LYS A 15 -8.47 3.01 -6.36
CA LYS A 15 -9.38 3.73 -7.24
C LYS A 15 -10.32 4.62 -6.43
N GLN A 16 -10.45 5.86 -6.89
CA GLN A 16 -11.53 6.79 -6.54
C GLN A 16 -12.47 6.91 -7.74
N ASP A 17 -13.77 7.08 -7.50
CA ASP A 17 -14.73 7.28 -8.60
C ASP A 17 -14.61 8.68 -9.20
N SER A 18 -14.16 9.65 -8.41
CA SER A 18 -13.89 11.03 -8.85
C SER A 18 -12.57 11.53 -8.24
N ALA A 19 -11.48 11.43 -8.99
CA ALA A 19 -10.25 12.12 -8.65
C ALA A 19 -10.22 13.43 -9.45
N PHE A 20 -10.04 14.57 -8.80
CA PHE A 20 -9.94 15.87 -9.46
C PHE A 20 -11.18 16.22 -10.29
N GLY A 21 -12.37 16.07 -9.69
CA GLY A 21 -13.62 16.48 -10.35
C GLY A 21 -13.49 17.89 -10.90
N ALA A 22 -13.98 18.10 -12.13
CA ALA A 22 -13.75 19.31 -12.93
C ALA A 22 -14.16 20.64 -12.26
N ASP A 23 -14.86 20.58 -11.14
CA ASP A 23 -15.47 21.75 -10.51
C ASP A 23 -15.08 21.99 -9.03
N SER A 24 -14.30 21.15 -8.34
CA SER A 24 -14.21 21.38 -6.89
C SER A 24 -12.90 21.03 -6.19
N GLY A 25 -11.98 20.28 -6.74
CA GLY A 25 -10.91 19.74 -5.90
C GLY A 25 -11.48 18.93 -4.70
N ASP A 26 -12.65 18.34 -4.89
CA ASP A 26 -13.36 17.59 -3.88
C ASP A 26 -12.72 16.21 -3.71
N PHE A 27 -11.94 16.05 -2.65
CA PHE A 27 -11.40 14.76 -2.20
C PHE A 27 -12.41 13.99 -1.34
N SER A 28 -13.71 14.24 -1.55
CA SER A 28 -14.78 13.66 -0.74
C SER A 28 -14.88 12.14 -0.85
N GLU A 29 -14.30 11.54 -1.88
CA GLU A 29 -14.28 10.11 -2.06
C GLU A 29 -12.92 9.53 -1.70
N VAL A 30 -12.92 8.53 -0.83
CA VAL A 30 -11.72 7.78 -0.46
C VAL A 30 -11.47 6.65 -1.45
N SER A 31 -10.20 6.42 -1.79
CA SER A 31 -9.79 5.31 -2.64
C SER A 31 -10.01 3.95 -1.98
N ARG A 32 -10.28 2.94 -2.79
CA ARG A 32 -10.44 1.54 -2.41
C ARG A 32 -9.68 0.63 -3.36
N LEU A 33 -9.31 -0.55 -2.89
CA LEU A 33 -8.58 -1.50 -3.72
C LEU A 33 -9.50 -2.13 -4.76
N HIS A 34 -9.14 -1.95 -6.03
CA HIS A 34 -9.79 -2.55 -7.19
C HIS A 34 -8.84 -3.45 -7.95
N ARG A 35 -9.39 -4.43 -8.65
CA ARG A 35 -8.70 -5.27 -9.61
C ARG A 35 -9.21 -5.00 -11.01
N TRP A 36 -8.32 -4.66 -11.92
CA TRP A 36 -8.61 -4.58 -13.34
C TRP A 36 -7.97 -5.75 -14.07
N GLN A 37 -8.71 -6.36 -14.97
CA GLN A 37 -8.21 -7.40 -15.83
C GLN A 37 -8.41 -7.00 -17.30
N ILE A 38 -7.32 -6.98 -18.05
CA ILE A 38 -7.29 -6.59 -19.47
C ILE A 38 -6.96 -7.82 -20.29
N ASN A 39 -7.91 -8.29 -21.09
CA ASN A 39 -7.70 -9.37 -22.03
C ASN A 39 -7.08 -8.84 -23.33
N LEU A 40 -5.81 -9.13 -23.55
CA LEU A 40 -5.07 -8.62 -24.71
C LEU A 40 -5.54 -9.18 -26.05
N ALA A 41 -6.17 -10.38 -26.06
CA ALA A 41 -6.67 -10.98 -27.29
C ALA A 41 -7.99 -10.35 -27.76
N THR A 42 -8.85 -9.92 -26.82
CA THR A 42 -10.19 -9.42 -27.11
C THR A 42 -10.32 -7.93 -26.92
N GLY A 43 -9.38 -7.30 -26.19
CA GLY A 43 -9.47 -5.91 -25.74
C GLY A 43 -10.51 -5.68 -24.63
N GLN A 44 -11.11 -6.74 -24.10
CA GLN A 44 -12.06 -6.60 -23.00
C GLN A 44 -11.38 -6.25 -21.70
N VAL A 45 -11.99 -5.34 -20.95
CA VAL A 45 -11.58 -4.93 -19.61
C VAL A 45 -12.69 -5.26 -18.64
N SER A 46 -12.33 -5.89 -17.51
CA SER A 46 -13.23 -6.05 -16.37
C SER A 46 -12.66 -5.35 -15.15
N GLU A 47 -13.54 -4.83 -14.30
CA GLU A 47 -13.21 -4.19 -13.04
C GLU A 47 -13.98 -4.88 -11.92
N GLU A 48 -13.30 -5.07 -10.79
CA GLU A 48 -13.87 -5.62 -9.57
C GLU A 48 -13.31 -4.86 -8.38
N LYS A 49 -14.19 -4.45 -7.46
CA LYS A 49 -13.76 -3.93 -6.15
C LYS A 49 -13.35 -5.12 -5.28
N VAL A 50 -12.12 -5.10 -4.79
CA VAL A 50 -11.55 -6.19 -3.97
C VAL A 50 -12.01 -6.08 -2.52
N ASP A 51 -12.05 -4.85 -1.99
CA ASP A 51 -12.42 -4.57 -0.59
C ASP A 51 -13.13 -3.22 -0.48
N ASP A 52 -13.96 -3.08 0.56
CA ASP A 52 -14.65 -1.84 0.92
C ASP A 52 -13.81 -0.93 1.84
N ARG A 53 -12.72 -1.43 2.42
CA ARG A 53 -11.86 -0.61 3.29
C ARG A 53 -11.21 0.51 2.51
N PRO A 54 -11.28 1.77 3.03
CA PRO A 54 -10.56 2.87 2.43
C PRO A 54 -9.04 2.67 2.55
N GLY A 55 -8.32 2.83 1.46
CA GLY A 55 -6.87 2.69 1.47
C GLY A 55 -6.23 3.20 0.19
N ASP A 56 -5.01 3.67 0.30
CA ASP A 56 -4.23 4.19 -0.82
C ASP A 56 -2.74 3.86 -0.69
N PHE A 57 -1.94 4.40 -1.60
CA PHE A 57 -0.49 4.21 -1.65
C PHE A 57 -0.11 2.73 -1.71
N GLY A 58 -0.73 2.02 -2.67
CA GLY A 58 -0.50 0.58 -2.87
C GLY A 58 0.94 0.25 -3.25
N ARG A 59 1.55 -0.67 -2.52
CA ARG A 59 2.92 -1.18 -2.77
C ARG A 59 2.93 -2.69 -2.81
N VAL A 60 3.93 -3.22 -3.51
CA VAL A 60 4.26 -4.65 -3.58
C VAL A 60 5.77 -4.81 -3.36
N ASN A 61 6.25 -6.04 -3.27
CA ASN A 61 7.68 -6.30 -3.42
C ASN A 61 8.11 -5.97 -4.85
N ASP A 62 9.00 -4.98 -5.00
CA ASP A 62 9.44 -4.47 -6.32
C ASP A 62 10.09 -5.55 -7.20
N ASN A 63 10.65 -6.61 -6.60
CA ASN A 63 11.19 -7.76 -7.34
C ASN A 63 10.10 -8.56 -8.08
N PHE A 64 8.82 -8.37 -7.71
CA PHE A 64 7.67 -9.05 -8.30
C PHE A 64 6.85 -8.15 -9.22
N VAL A 65 7.27 -6.92 -9.46
CA VAL A 65 6.59 -6.02 -10.41
C VAL A 65 6.60 -6.64 -11.81
N GLY A 66 5.43 -6.74 -12.44
CA GLY A 66 5.24 -7.38 -13.75
C GLY A 66 5.22 -8.90 -13.72
N GLN A 67 5.24 -9.51 -12.54
CA GLN A 67 5.11 -10.95 -12.32
C GLN A 67 3.81 -11.25 -11.56
N PRO A 68 3.38 -12.53 -11.44
CA PRO A 68 2.30 -12.89 -10.52
C PRO A 68 2.69 -12.49 -9.10
N SER A 69 1.98 -11.54 -8.52
CA SER A 69 2.19 -11.04 -7.17
C SER A 69 1.00 -11.44 -6.29
N GLN A 70 1.29 -11.96 -5.11
CA GLN A 70 0.28 -12.38 -4.14
C GLN A 70 0.06 -11.31 -3.07
N PHE A 71 1.10 -10.59 -2.67
CA PHE A 71 1.01 -9.67 -1.54
C PHE A 71 1.04 -8.22 -1.98
N GLY A 72 0.08 -7.43 -1.45
CA GLY A 72 0.02 -5.99 -1.63
C GLY A 72 -0.15 -5.28 -0.29
N TYR A 73 0.43 -4.10 -0.15
CA TYR A 73 0.42 -3.32 1.08
C TYR A 73 -0.19 -1.95 0.79
N LEU A 74 -1.11 -1.51 1.64
CA LEU A 74 -1.75 -0.20 1.52
C LEU A 74 -1.74 0.52 2.85
N MET A 75 -1.72 1.83 2.81
CA MET A 75 -2.05 2.69 3.93
C MET A 75 -3.57 2.82 4.06
N ALA A 76 -4.10 2.67 5.27
CA ALA A 76 -5.50 2.94 5.53
C ALA A 76 -5.79 4.44 5.41
N LEU A 77 -6.96 4.76 4.86
CA LEU A 77 -7.53 6.09 4.92
C LEU A 77 -8.67 6.12 5.94
N GLU A 78 -8.87 7.26 6.59
CA GLU A 78 -10.03 7.53 7.43
C GLU A 78 -10.94 8.55 6.74
N GLY A 79 -12.22 8.47 7.07
CA GLY A 79 -13.23 9.38 6.57
C GLY A 79 -14.16 8.78 5.53
N GLU A 80 -15.42 9.12 5.62
CA GLU A 80 -16.43 8.88 4.61
C GLU A 80 -16.66 10.19 3.85
N GLY A 81 -15.69 10.57 3.03
CA GLY A 81 -15.92 11.54 1.98
C GLY A 81 -16.37 12.96 2.34
N ASN A 82 -16.16 13.44 3.56
CA ASN A 82 -16.58 14.77 3.99
C ASN A 82 -15.43 15.71 4.40
N SER A 83 -14.19 15.30 4.23
CA SER A 83 -13.04 16.17 4.48
C SER A 83 -12.49 16.74 3.18
N GLU A 84 -12.03 17.99 3.20
CA GLU A 84 -11.39 18.64 2.06
C GLU A 84 -10.10 17.92 1.61
N GLU A 85 -9.57 17.02 2.46
CA GLU A 85 -8.34 16.24 2.21
C GLU A 85 -8.51 14.79 2.69
N PRO A 86 -7.89 13.81 2.01
CA PRO A 86 -7.86 12.43 2.51
C PRO A 86 -7.12 12.37 3.84
N VAL A 87 -7.74 11.77 4.84
CA VAL A 87 -7.16 11.63 6.17
C VAL A 87 -6.42 10.30 6.26
N TYR A 88 -5.13 10.35 6.51
CA TYR A 88 -4.31 9.16 6.72
C TYR A 88 -4.73 8.44 7.99
N GLY A 89 -4.93 7.13 7.90
CA GLY A 89 -5.43 6.32 8.99
C GLY A 89 -4.33 5.75 9.90
N PRO A 90 -4.73 5.21 11.06
CA PRO A 90 -3.82 4.61 12.03
C PRO A 90 -3.53 3.12 11.73
N LYS A 91 -3.65 2.67 10.50
CA LYS A 91 -3.45 1.27 10.12
C LYS A 91 -2.72 1.13 8.80
N LEU A 92 -2.06 -0.01 8.65
CA LEU A 92 -1.62 -0.53 7.36
C LEU A 92 -2.40 -1.81 7.05
N TYR A 93 -2.57 -2.09 5.77
CA TYR A 93 -3.19 -3.30 5.26
C TYR A 93 -2.18 -4.15 4.50
N GLN A 94 -2.23 -5.46 4.70
CA GLN A 94 -1.61 -6.46 3.83
C GLN A 94 -2.72 -7.29 3.20
N TYR A 95 -2.79 -7.29 1.88
CA TYR A 95 -3.74 -8.09 1.12
C TYR A 95 -3.08 -9.33 0.54
N ASP A 96 -3.76 -10.47 0.63
CA ASP A 96 -3.58 -11.56 -0.31
C ASP A 96 -4.40 -11.24 -1.57
N LEU A 97 -3.71 -10.85 -2.63
CA LEU A 97 -4.32 -10.37 -3.87
C LEU A 97 -5.03 -11.50 -4.67
N TYR A 98 -4.81 -12.77 -4.31
CA TYR A 98 -5.49 -13.89 -4.96
C TYR A 98 -6.89 -14.15 -4.40
N ASN A 99 -7.06 -13.98 -3.10
CA ASN A 99 -8.32 -14.28 -2.41
C ASN A 99 -8.98 -13.06 -1.75
N GLY A 100 -8.34 -11.88 -1.79
CA GLY A 100 -8.84 -10.64 -1.20
C GLY A 100 -8.80 -10.59 0.33
N GLN A 101 -8.16 -11.57 1.00
CA GLN A 101 -8.01 -11.51 2.45
C GLN A 101 -7.10 -10.37 2.86
N CYS A 102 -7.45 -9.70 3.95
CA CYS A 102 -6.73 -8.55 4.47
C CYS A 102 -6.31 -8.78 5.92
N LYS A 103 -5.01 -8.61 6.19
CA LYS A 103 -4.47 -8.46 7.54
C LYS A 103 -4.29 -6.97 7.84
N GLU A 104 -4.47 -6.59 9.09
CA GLU A 104 -4.31 -5.21 9.55
C GLU A 104 -3.14 -5.12 10.54
N HIS A 105 -2.35 -4.07 10.42
CA HIS A 105 -1.36 -3.66 11.42
C HIS A 105 -1.77 -2.33 12.00
N PHE A 106 -2.04 -2.28 13.31
CA PHE A 106 -2.42 -1.05 14.01
C PHE A 106 -1.18 -0.28 14.45
N LEU A 107 -1.10 1.00 14.08
CA LEU A 107 0.06 1.87 14.32
C LEU A 107 0.04 2.56 15.69
N GLY A 108 -1.11 2.55 16.36
CA GLY A 108 -1.35 3.16 17.67
C GLY A 108 -2.39 4.27 17.67
N ASP A 109 -2.90 4.62 18.84
CA ASP A 109 -3.88 5.69 18.99
C ASP A 109 -3.26 7.06 18.70
N GLY A 110 -4.02 7.92 18.03
CA GLY A 110 -3.60 9.27 17.64
C GLY A 110 -2.45 9.28 16.65
N THR A 111 -2.23 8.19 15.92
CA THR A 111 -1.19 8.10 14.91
C THR A 111 -1.74 8.15 13.50
N ARG A 112 -0.89 8.59 12.57
CA ARG A 112 -1.12 8.56 11.12
C ARG A 112 0.01 7.82 10.45
N GLY A 113 -0.32 6.87 9.59
CA GLY A 113 0.65 6.18 8.75
C GLY A 113 1.03 7.00 7.52
N ALA A 114 2.14 6.63 6.89
CA ALA A 114 2.50 7.06 5.56
C ALA A 114 2.49 5.86 4.60
N GLU A 115 2.89 6.06 3.36
CA GLU A 115 3.04 4.99 2.37
C GLU A 115 3.90 3.84 2.94
N PRO A 116 3.41 2.59 2.91
CA PRO A 116 4.24 1.44 3.26
C PRO A 116 5.31 1.19 2.19
N VAL A 117 6.53 0.87 2.61
CA VAL A 117 7.63 0.54 1.71
C VAL A 117 8.12 -0.86 2.03
N TYR A 118 8.16 -1.74 1.03
CA TYR A 118 8.66 -3.10 1.20
C TYR A 118 10.17 -3.19 1.00
N ALA A 119 10.86 -3.87 1.91
CA ALA A 119 12.28 -4.17 1.83
C ALA A 119 12.48 -5.70 1.88
N PRO A 120 12.91 -6.35 0.80
CA PRO A 120 13.11 -7.80 0.78
C PRO A 120 14.33 -8.20 1.62
N VAL A 121 14.31 -9.41 2.18
CA VAL A 121 15.51 -10.04 2.74
C VAL A 121 16.53 -10.25 1.61
N PRO A 122 17.77 -9.78 1.77
CA PRO A 122 18.78 -9.94 0.73
C PRO A 122 19.01 -11.39 0.35
N GLY A 123 18.84 -11.71 -0.94
CA GLY A 123 19.04 -13.05 -1.49
C GLY A 123 17.87 -14.01 -1.32
N SER A 124 16.75 -13.56 -0.80
CA SER A 124 15.51 -14.35 -0.77
C SER A 124 14.74 -14.20 -2.08
N ASP A 125 14.23 -15.33 -2.58
CA ASP A 125 13.33 -15.39 -3.75
C ASP A 125 11.85 -15.48 -3.33
N ALA A 126 11.54 -15.50 -2.02
CA ALA A 126 10.19 -15.53 -1.52
C ALA A 126 9.59 -14.12 -1.52
N GLU A 127 8.36 -13.98 -2.03
CA GLU A 127 7.71 -12.68 -2.22
C GLU A 127 7.49 -11.93 -0.90
N ASN A 128 7.15 -12.67 0.17
CA ASN A 128 6.79 -12.09 1.47
C ASN A 128 7.91 -12.20 2.52
N ASP A 129 9.10 -12.64 2.14
CA ASP A 129 10.27 -12.71 3.03
C ASP A 129 10.98 -11.36 3.06
N GLY A 130 10.56 -10.52 3.99
CA GLY A 130 11.02 -9.14 4.07
C GLY A 130 10.32 -8.33 5.15
N TRP A 131 10.49 -7.04 5.05
CA TRP A 131 9.94 -6.08 6.00
C TRP A 131 9.11 -5.02 5.31
N VAL A 132 8.04 -4.59 5.97
CA VAL A 132 7.29 -3.40 5.60
C VAL A 132 7.71 -2.26 6.52
N MET A 133 8.20 -1.20 5.94
CA MET A 133 8.60 0.01 6.65
C MET A 133 7.55 1.09 6.47
N CYS A 134 7.24 1.82 7.55
CA CYS A 134 6.29 2.92 7.51
C CYS A 134 6.75 4.05 8.44
N LEU A 135 6.74 5.27 7.92
CA LEU A 135 6.83 6.47 8.76
C LEU A 135 5.47 6.68 9.45
N VAL A 136 5.50 6.86 10.75
CA VAL A 136 4.31 7.07 11.58
C VAL A 136 4.45 8.38 12.32
N HIS A 137 3.48 9.25 12.15
CA HIS A 137 3.37 10.48 12.91
C HIS A 137 2.35 10.33 14.05
N ASN A 138 2.70 10.79 15.24
CA ASN A 138 1.79 10.85 16.37
C ASN A 138 1.35 12.31 16.59
N GLU A 139 0.06 12.56 16.30
CA GLU A 139 -0.54 13.90 16.38
C GLU A 139 -0.65 14.41 17.81
N THR A 140 -0.71 13.52 18.81
CA THR A 140 -0.85 13.89 20.21
C THR A 140 0.42 14.53 20.76
N ASN A 141 1.59 14.05 20.37
CA ASN A 141 2.89 14.52 20.91
C ASN A 141 3.78 15.17 19.84
N ASN A 142 3.30 15.25 18.59
CA ASN A 142 3.99 15.80 17.43
C ASN A 142 5.36 15.16 17.20
N LYS A 143 5.46 13.85 17.32
CA LYS A 143 6.67 13.06 17.07
C LYS A 143 6.44 12.06 15.96
N SER A 144 7.51 11.74 15.27
CA SER A 144 7.50 10.70 14.25
C SER A 144 8.43 9.54 14.60
N LYS A 145 8.10 8.38 14.09
CA LYS A 145 8.90 7.17 14.20
C LYS A 145 8.91 6.41 12.89
N LEU A 146 9.94 5.62 12.66
CA LEU A 146 9.96 4.62 11.61
C LEU A 146 9.62 3.26 12.24
N LEU A 147 8.58 2.60 11.74
CA LEU A 147 8.27 1.22 12.09
C LEU A 147 8.86 0.28 11.05
N ILE A 148 9.34 -0.87 11.52
CA ILE A 148 9.78 -2.00 10.71
C ILE A 148 8.94 -3.19 11.13
N ILE A 149 8.13 -3.71 10.22
CA ILE A 149 7.12 -4.75 10.46
C ILE A 149 7.55 -5.98 9.66
N ASP A 150 7.47 -7.16 10.26
CA ASP A 150 7.67 -8.42 9.55
C ASP A 150 6.53 -8.64 8.55
N ALA A 151 6.85 -8.87 7.29
CA ALA A 151 5.82 -9.03 6.26
C ALA A 151 5.06 -10.35 6.37
N ASP A 152 5.67 -11.41 6.91
CA ASP A 152 5.02 -12.71 7.09
C ASP A 152 4.11 -12.71 8.33
N ASP A 153 4.55 -12.10 9.43
CA ASP A 153 3.75 -11.90 10.65
C ASP A 153 3.25 -10.46 10.79
N PHE A 154 2.59 -9.97 9.75
CA PHE A 154 2.22 -8.56 9.56
C PHE A 154 1.39 -7.96 10.70
N SER A 155 0.56 -8.76 11.37
CA SER A 155 -0.28 -8.29 12.48
C SER A 155 0.39 -8.31 13.84
N ALA A 156 1.63 -8.85 13.94
CA ALA A 156 2.39 -8.88 15.18
C ALA A 156 2.95 -7.49 15.55
N ALA A 157 3.59 -7.43 16.73
CA ALA A 157 4.32 -6.22 17.11
C ALA A 157 5.45 -5.93 16.11
N PRO A 158 5.78 -4.67 15.86
CA PRO A 158 6.88 -4.32 14.96
C PRO A 158 8.20 -4.95 15.38
N VAL A 159 9.01 -5.38 14.43
CA VAL A 159 10.38 -5.86 14.66
C VAL A 159 11.24 -4.75 15.25
N ALA A 160 11.02 -3.52 14.82
CA ALA A 160 11.70 -2.35 15.36
C ALA A 160 10.81 -1.10 15.27
N SER A 161 11.03 -0.20 16.25
CA SER A 161 10.45 1.14 16.27
C SER A 161 11.58 2.14 16.55
N ILE A 162 11.83 3.03 15.60
CA ILE A 162 12.92 3.99 15.64
C ILE A 162 12.32 5.38 15.80
N GLU A 163 12.46 5.96 16.98
CA GLU A 163 12.02 7.33 17.25
C GLU A 163 12.88 8.31 16.45
N LEU A 164 12.23 9.23 15.76
CA LEU A 164 12.89 10.25 14.98
C LEU A 164 13.03 11.54 15.80
N PRO A 165 14.15 12.28 15.66
CA PRO A 165 14.37 13.51 16.44
C PRO A 165 13.46 14.66 16.02
N TYR A 166 12.78 14.54 14.88
CA TYR A 166 11.90 15.55 14.30
C TYR A 166 10.55 14.97 13.93
N ALA A 167 9.51 15.81 13.89
CA ALA A 167 8.29 15.50 13.19
C ALA A 167 8.58 15.42 11.68
N VAL A 168 8.24 14.30 11.06
CA VAL A 168 8.34 14.14 9.62
C VAL A 168 7.02 14.64 9.00
N PRO A 169 7.07 15.57 8.04
CA PRO A 169 5.88 16.00 7.32
C PRO A 169 5.21 14.83 6.60
N TYR A 170 3.91 14.93 6.39
CA TYR A 170 3.20 13.99 5.53
C TYR A 170 3.78 14.07 4.12
N GLY A 171 4.24 12.93 3.63
CA GLY A 171 4.84 12.79 2.30
C GLY A 171 3.90 12.04 1.37
N ALA A 172 4.13 12.18 0.05
CA ALA A 172 3.39 11.42 -0.94
C ALA A 172 4.01 10.03 -1.15
N HIS A 173 5.28 9.96 -1.51
CA HIS A 173 5.92 8.71 -1.89
C HIS A 173 7.29 8.53 -1.22
N GLY A 174 7.59 7.25 -0.92
CA GLY A 174 8.90 6.81 -0.46
C GLY A 174 9.37 5.59 -1.26
N ASN A 175 10.63 5.20 -1.12
CA ASN A 175 11.14 3.98 -1.70
C ASN A 175 12.29 3.41 -0.88
N TRP A 176 12.47 2.08 -0.99
CA TRP A 176 13.66 1.37 -0.54
C TRP A 176 14.63 1.23 -1.72
N ILE A 177 15.85 1.68 -1.53
CA ILE A 177 16.92 1.60 -2.54
C ILE A 177 18.06 0.78 -1.94
N THR A 178 18.41 -0.31 -2.60
CA THR A 178 19.51 -1.18 -2.17
C THR A 178 20.88 -0.57 -2.53
N ASP A 179 21.94 -0.98 -1.81
CA ASP A 179 23.31 -0.58 -2.14
C ASP A 179 23.71 -0.96 -3.58
N GLN A 180 23.12 -2.01 -4.13
CA GLN A 180 23.36 -2.44 -5.52
C GLN A 180 22.76 -1.46 -6.53
N GLN A 181 21.61 -0.86 -6.22
CA GLN A 181 20.95 0.14 -7.07
C GLN A 181 21.61 1.52 -6.98
N LEU A 182 22.39 1.77 -5.93
CA LEU A 182 23.14 3.01 -5.74
C LEU A 182 24.51 3.03 -6.45
N ARG A 183 24.93 1.94 -7.05
CA ARG A 183 26.20 1.80 -7.78
C ARG A 183 25.98 1.83 -9.27
#